data_4a0ddd4f8098655250cc8d21007a9316
#
_entry.id   4a0ddd4f8098655250cc8d21007a9316
#
_cell.length_a   1.000
_cell.length_b   1.000
_cell.length_c   1.000
_cell.angle_alpha   90.00
_cell.angle_beta   90.00
_cell.angle_gamma   90.00
#
_symmetry.space_group_name_H-M   'P 1'
#
loop_
_entity.id
_entity.type
_entity.pdbx_description
1 polymer ?
#
loop_
_entity_poly.entity_id
_entity_poly.type
_entity_poly.pdbx_seq_one_letter_code
_entity_poly.pdbx_strand_id
1 'polypeptide(L)'
;MIRLCVLGNSHVGALKRAADEVCLQNPDLRLGFFAARSNQTRDMTIRDGRYCPTSPALADQLALTSGGQRDIDPAQWDAFLIYGFGGRRRQGDTPCRFSKALRQTVALERIRNSLLPAHARALRSLSDAPIFAALAPLAAQTGDKPALRLLPPRVESALVQAEICTALGVTLVPQPEASLDGKTATRRDFSRNAAMLEQADRKPQIDPQEHRHMNAA
;
A
#
# COMPACT_ATOMS: atom_id res chain seq x y z
N MET A 1 5.28 24.29 -1.92
CA MET A 1 5.95 22.96 -1.68
C MET A 1 4.97 22.07 -0.97
N ILE A 2 4.63 20.91 -1.54
CA ILE A 2 3.68 19.92 -1.01
C ILE A 2 4.47 18.79 -0.35
N ARG A 3 4.14 18.45 0.91
CA ARG A 3 4.77 17.37 1.67
C ARG A 3 3.80 16.21 1.76
N LEU A 4 4.11 15.10 1.08
CA LEU A 4 3.28 13.89 1.06
C LEU A 4 3.89 12.79 1.95
N CYS A 5 3.16 12.39 2.97
CA CYS A 5 3.49 11.22 3.80
C CYS A 5 2.98 9.95 3.12
N VAL A 6 3.86 9.00 2.84
CA VAL A 6 3.52 7.69 2.31
C VAL A 6 3.62 6.64 3.41
N LEU A 7 2.48 6.13 3.87
CA LEU A 7 2.40 5.06 4.87
C LEU A 7 2.04 3.73 4.18
N GLY A 8 2.85 2.69 4.40
CA GLY A 8 2.52 1.44 3.74
C GLY A 8 3.33 0.22 4.17
N ASN A 9 3.24 -0.81 3.36
CA ASN A 9 3.97 -2.06 3.54
C ASN A 9 5.13 -2.19 2.53
N SER A 10 5.61 -3.40 2.27
CA SER A 10 6.74 -3.66 1.36
C SER A 10 6.58 -3.10 -0.07
N HIS A 11 5.35 -2.84 -0.51
CA HIS A 11 5.11 -2.23 -1.83
C HIS A 11 5.61 -0.77 -1.93
N VAL A 12 5.76 -0.08 -0.80
CA VAL A 12 6.35 1.28 -0.76
C VAL A 12 7.79 1.32 -1.30
N GLY A 13 8.50 0.19 -1.27
CA GLY A 13 9.88 0.13 -1.77
C GLY A 13 10.03 0.59 -3.22
N ALA A 14 9.05 0.33 -4.10
CA ALA A 14 9.06 0.81 -5.48
C ALA A 14 8.93 2.34 -5.55
N LEU A 15 7.96 2.91 -4.79
CA LEU A 15 7.76 4.35 -4.74
C LEU A 15 8.99 5.08 -4.17
N LYS A 16 9.60 4.52 -3.11
CA LYS A 16 10.80 5.12 -2.50
C LYS A 16 11.96 5.15 -3.49
N ARG A 17 12.14 4.13 -4.32
CA ARG A 17 13.20 4.13 -5.35
C ARG A 17 12.96 5.12 -6.48
N ALA A 18 11.71 5.34 -6.87
CA ALA A 18 11.35 6.32 -7.89
C ALA A 18 11.28 7.76 -7.34
N ALA A 19 11.41 7.95 -6.02
CA ALA A 19 11.16 9.23 -5.37
C ALA A 19 12.04 10.36 -5.88
N ASP A 20 13.33 10.10 -6.07
CA ASP A 20 14.29 11.13 -6.51
C ASP A 20 13.93 11.63 -7.91
N GLU A 21 13.60 10.73 -8.83
CA GLU A 21 13.18 11.10 -10.19
C GLU A 21 11.85 11.86 -10.18
N VAL A 22 10.87 11.38 -9.40
CA VAL A 22 9.57 12.05 -9.27
C VAL A 22 9.72 13.46 -8.67
N CYS A 23 10.58 13.63 -7.66
CA CYS A 23 10.85 14.94 -7.06
C CYS A 23 11.64 15.86 -7.98
N LEU A 24 12.54 15.34 -8.83
CA LEU A 24 13.21 16.12 -9.86
C LEU A 24 12.23 16.68 -10.90
N GLN A 25 11.25 15.87 -11.30
CA GLN A 25 10.19 16.29 -12.24
C GLN A 25 9.16 17.22 -11.57
N ASN A 26 9.05 17.18 -10.25
CA ASN A 26 8.09 17.95 -9.45
C ASN A 26 8.81 18.64 -8.29
N PRO A 27 9.51 19.76 -8.52
CA PRO A 27 10.38 20.39 -7.50
C PRO A 27 9.63 20.89 -6.27
N ASP A 28 8.33 21.11 -6.37
CA ASP A 28 7.47 21.47 -5.25
C ASP A 28 6.95 20.29 -4.43
N LEU A 29 7.31 19.05 -4.79
CA LEU A 29 6.91 17.85 -4.07
C LEU A 29 8.02 17.35 -3.15
N ARG A 30 7.67 16.98 -1.93
CA ARG A 30 8.53 16.25 -0.98
C ARG A 30 7.82 15.00 -0.50
N LEU A 31 8.52 13.89 -0.51
CA LEU A 31 7.99 12.57 -0.13
C LEU A 31 8.67 12.09 1.15
N GLY A 32 7.88 11.67 2.13
CA GLY A 32 8.36 10.95 3.31
C GLY A 32 7.75 9.56 3.36
N PHE A 33 8.56 8.54 3.62
CA PHE A 33 8.13 7.14 3.56
C PHE A 33 8.16 6.50 4.93
N PHE A 34 7.03 6.01 5.40
CA PHE A 34 6.87 5.26 6.65
C PHE A 34 6.37 3.87 6.33
N ALA A 35 7.27 2.91 6.26
CA ALA A 35 6.91 1.58 5.78
C ALA A 35 7.58 0.46 6.56
N ALA A 36 6.83 -0.64 6.73
CA ALA A 36 7.33 -1.86 7.31
C ALA A 36 6.76 -3.07 6.55
N ARG A 37 7.41 -4.23 6.66
CA ARG A 37 6.97 -5.44 5.95
C ARG A 37 5.64 -5.98 6.45
N SER A 38 4.91 -6.59 5.54
CA SER A 38 3.67 -7.30 5.85
C SER A 38 2.67 -6.43 6.61
N ASN A 39 2.29 -6.83 7.81
CA ASN A 39 1.32 -6.16 8.67
C ASN A 39 1.97 -5.51 9.92
N GLN A 40 3.28 -5.29 9.92
CA GLN A 40 3.98 -4.72 11.09
C GLN A 40 3.46 -3.33 11.47
N THR A 41 2.99 -2.54 10.51
CA THR A 41 2.35 -1.25 10.79
C THR A 41 1.01 -1.37 11.54
N ARG A 42 0.52 -2.60 11.83
CA ARG A 42 -0.61 -2.82 12.74
C ARG A 42 -0.29 -2.31 14.15
N ASP A 43 0.97 -2.38 14.54
CA ASP A 43 1.44 -1.99 15.87
C ASP A 43 1.75 -0.48 15.94
N MET A 44 0.91 0.32 15.31
CA MET A 44 0.90 1.77 15.43
C MET A 44 -0.30 2.24 16.23
N THR A 45 -0.11 3.27 17.04
CA THR A 45 -1.13 3.89 17.91
C THR A 45 -1.01 5.41 17.90
N ILE A 46 -2.08 6.08 18.30
CA ILE A 46 -2.07 7.52 18.51
C ILE A 46 -1.56 7.81 19.93
N ARG A 47 -0.56 8.68 20.03
CA ARG A 47 -0.02 9.18 21.29
C ARG A 47 0.47 10.61 21.12
N ASP A 48 0.05 11.50 21.99
CA ASP A 48 0.45 12.93 22.02
C ASP A 48 0.28 13.63 20.66
N GLY A 49 -0.84 13.39 19.99
CA GLY A 49 -1.14 13.98 18.68
C GLY A 49 -0.33 13.43 17.51
N ARG A 50 0.43 12.35 17.69
CA ARG A 50 1.27 11.71 16.69
C ARG A 50 0.84 10.27 16.44
N TYR A 51 1.17 9.72 15.28
CA TYR A 51 0.94 8.31 14.97
C TYR A 51 2.24 7.53 15.17
N CYS A 52 2.32 6.82 16.31
CA CYS A 52 3.53 6.27 16.87
C CYS A 52 3.56 4.73 16.79
N PRO A 53 4.72 4.11 16.55
CA PRO A 53 4.90 2.67 16.73
C PRO A 53 4.83 2.29 18.21
N THR A 54 4.32 1.09 18.50
CA THR A 54 4.26 0.55 19.86
C THR A 54 5.52 -0.23 20.26
N SER A 55 6.40 -0.53 19.32
CA SER A 55 7.66 -1.26 19.58
C SER A 55 8.87 -0.53 19.03
N PRO A 56 10.05 -0.65 19.71
CA PRO A 56 11.32 -0.09 19.23
C PRO A 56 11.70 -0.59 17.84
N ALA A 57 11.48 -1.88 17.56
CA ALA A 57 11.80 -2.48 16.26
C ALA A 57 11.02 -1.85 15.11
N LEU A 58 9.73 -1.55 15.31
CA LEU A 58 8.94 -0.82 14.31
C LEU A 58 9.41 0.63 14.20
N ALA A 59 9.76 1.30 15.33
CA ALA A 59 10.30 2.65 15.30
C ALA A 59 11.61 2.73 14.49
N ASP A 60 12.51 1.77 14.66
CA ASP A 60 13.76 1.69 13.91
C ASP A 60 13.50 1.44 12.41
N GLN A 61 12.53 0.58 12.09
CA GLN A 61 12.13 0.34 10.71
C GLN A 61 11.52 1.59 10.05
N LEU A 62 10.69 2.34 10.77
CA LEU A 62 10.14 3.61 10.26
C LEU A 62 11.25 4.66 10.08
N ALA A 63 12.19 4.76 11.02
CA ALA A 63 13.34 5.66 10.90
C ALA A 63 14.18 5.35 9.65
N LEU A 64 14.43 4.06 9.37
CA LEU A 64 15.16 3.64 8.17
C LEU A 64 14.45 4.08 6.88
N THR A 65 13.15 3.91 6.82
CA THR A 65 12.39 4.21 5.61
C THR A 65 12.11 5.69 5.41
N SER A 66 11.97 6.46 6.50
CA SER A 66 11.66 7.90 6.48
C SER A 66 12.90 8.81 6.43
N GLY A 67 14.09 8.26 6.61
CA GLY A 67 15.31 9.07 6.73
C GLY A 67 15.50 9.66 8.14
N GLY A 68 15.07 8.93 9.18
CA GLY A 68 15.33 9.25 10.59
C GLY A 68 14.10 9.47 11.47
N GLN A 69 12.92 9.63 10.90
CA GLN A 69 11.69 9.85 11.68
C GLN A 69 11.14 8.51 12.20
N ARG A 70 10.90 8.44 13.51
CA ARG A 70 10.46 7.20 14.20
C ARG A 70 8.93 7.09 14.31
N ASP A 71 8.20 8.16 14.07
CA ASP A 71 6.75 8.28 14.10
C ASP A 71 6.28 9.29 13.05
N ILE A 72 4.97 9.39 12.85
CA ILE A 72 4.37 10.33 11.94
C ILE A 72 3.80 11.49 12.76
N ASP A 73 4.37 12.68 12.58
CA ASP A 73 3.82 13.94 13.04
C ASP A 73 2.91 14.52 11.94
N PRO A 74 1.58 14.51 12.14
CA PRO A 74 0.66 14.94 11.08
C PRO A 74 0.84 16.39 10.66
N ALA A 75 1.31 17.26 11.55
CA ALA A 75 1.52 18.68 11.26
C ALA A 75 2.64 18.92 10.24
N GLN A 76 3.48 17.93 10.00
CA GLN A 76 4.56 18.02 9.01
C GLN A 76 4.13 17.72 7.57
N TRP A 77 2.87 17.29 7.34
CA TRP A 77 2.41 16.75 6.08
C TRP A 77 1.19 17.48 5.56
N ASP A 78 1.20 17.80 4.28
CA ASP A 78 0.09 18.47 3.60
C ASP A 78 -0.90 17.46 3.00
N ALA A 79 -0.48 16.20 2.84
CA ALA A 79 -1.32 15.09 2.41
C ALA A 79 -0.75 13.73 2.85
N PHE A 80 -1.58 12.69 2.81
CA PHE A 80 -1.22 11.31 3.14
C PHE A 80 -1.56 10.36 2.00
N LEU A 81 -0.68 9.38 1.73
CA LEU A 81 -0.94 8.25 0.86
C LEU A 81 -0.80 6.94 1.65
N ILE A 82 -1.88 6.19 1.79
CA ILE A 82 -1.87 4.84 2.37
C ILE A 82 -1.71 3.85 1.21
N TYR A 83 -0.57 3.12 1.16
CA TYR A 83 -0.20 2.33 0.01
C TYR A 83 0.08 0.86 0.32
N GLY A 84 -0.43 -0.02 -0.54
CA GLY A 84 -0.09 -1.43 -0.55
C GLY A 84 -0.94 -2.31 0.36
N PHE A 85 -1.97 -1.78 1.01
CA PHE A 85 -2.91 -2.55 1.82
C PHE A 85 -4.15 -2.98 1.03
N GLY A 86 -4.72 -4.12 1.37
CA GLY A 86 -5.87 -4.70 0.70
C GLY A 86 -5.48 -5.69 -0.41
N GLY A 87 -6.46 -6.41 -0.94
CA GLY A 87 -6.29 -7.28 -2.11
C GLY A 87 -5.46 -8.57 -1.92
N ARG A 88 -4.88 -8.83 -0.74
CA ARG A 88 -4.07 -10.04 -0.53
C ARG A 88 -4.94 -11.29 -0.52
N ARG A 89 -4.62 -12.19 -1.42
CA ARG A 89 -5.14 -13.54 -1.50
C ARG A 89 -4.43 -14.45 -0.48
N ARG A 90 -5.17 -15.25 0.28
CA ARG A 90 -4.62 -16.45 0.92
C ARG A 90 -4.46 -17.55 -0.13
N GLN A 91 -3.31 -18.22 -0.13
CA GLN A 91 -3.08 -19.44 -0.89
C GLN A 91 -4.10 -20.48 -0.42
N GLY A 92 -4.86 -21.09 -1.34
CA GLY A 92 -5.88 -22.09 -1.00
C GLY A 92 -7.34 -21.68 -1.23
N ASP A 93 -7.64 -20.39 -1.42
CA ASP A 93 -8.99 -19.98 -1.76
C ASP A 93 -9.35 -20.42 -3.19
N THR A 94 -10.29 -21.32 -3.34
CA THR A 94 -10.82 -21.76 -4.64
C THR A 94 -12.09 -20.96 -4.95
N PRO A 95 -11.99 -19.83 -5.67
CA PRO A 95 -13.10 -18.89 -5.85
C PRO A 95 -14.28 -19.47 -6.64
N CYS A 96 -14.01 -20.50 -7.45
CA CYS A 96 -14.99 -21.09 -8.35
C CYS A 96 -16.13 -21.86 -7.65
N ARG A 97 -15.96 -22.18 -6.35
CA ARG A 97 -16.97 -22.92 -5.58
C ARG A 97 -17.91 -22.03 -4.76
N PHE A 98 -17.68 -20.73 -4.75
CA PHE A 98 -18.49 -19.80 -3.96
C PHE A 98 -19.50 -19.04 -4.82
N SER A 99 -20.70 -18.85 -4.28
CA SER A 99 -21.68 -17.94 -4.91
C SER A 99 -21.11 -16.52 -5.02
N LYS A 100 -21.67 -15.70 -5.93
CA LYS A 100 -21.29 -14.31 -6.08
C LYS A 100 -21.45 -13.54 -4.77
N ALA A 101 -22.56 -13.76 -4.06
CA ALA A 101 -22.84 -13.10 -2.79
C ALA A 101 -21.77 -13.43 -1.74
N LEU A 102 -21.45 -14.73 -1.56
CA LEU A 102 -20.42 -15.15 -0.61
C LEU A 102 -19.05 -14.57 -0.94
N ARG A 103 -18.68 -14.50 -2.22
CA ARG A 103 -17.41 -13.88 -2.63
C ARG A 103 -17.36 -12.38 -2.28
N GLN A 104 -18.47 -11.67 -2.47
CA GLN A 104 -18.58 -10.26 -2.09
C GLN A 104 -18.47 -10.08 -0.57
N THR A 105 -19.19 -10.88 0.22
CA THR A 105 -19.11 -10.84 1.68
C THR A 105 -17.69 -11.09 2.17
N VAL A 106 -17.02 -12.14 1.69
CA VAL A 106 -15.64 -12.45 2.07
C VAL A 106 -14.68 -11.32 1.66
N ALA A 107 -14.87 -10.72 0.49
CA ALA A 107 -14.06 -9.59 0.07
C ALA A 107 -14.26 -8.37 0.98
N LEU A 108 -15.50 -8.03 1.32
CA LEU A 108 -15.83 -6.95 2.24
C LEU A 108 -15.21 -7.16 3.63
N GLU A 109 -15.34 -8.35 4.19
CA GLU A 109 -14.72 -8.69 5.48
C GLU A 109 -13.19 -8.54 5.43
N ARG A 110 -12.55 -8.96 4.34
CA ARG A 110 -11.10 -8.77 4.15
C ARG A 110 -10.72 -7.31 4.08
N ILE A 111 -11.49 -6.50 3.37
CA ILE A 111 -11.26 -5.06 3.25
C ILE A 111 -11.41 -4.40 4.62
N ARG A 112 -12.49 -4.68 5.34
CA ARG A 112 -12.76 -4.12 6.68
C ARG A 112 -11.71 -4.48 7.71
N ASN A 113 -11.15 -5.69 7.61
CA ASN A 113 -10.11 -6.21 8.48
C ASN A 113 -8.68 -5.91 7.97
N SER A 114 -8.52 -5.20 6.85
CA SER A 114 -7.21 -4.76 6.38
C SER A 114 -6.70 -3.57 7.20
N LEU A 115 -5.41 -3.26 7.06
CA LEU A 115 -4.83 -2.09 7.74
C LEU A 115 -5.23 -0.75 7.11
N LEU A 116 -5.75 -0.75 5.88
CA LEU A 116 -6.19 0.48 5.21
C LEU A 116 -7.19 1.29 6.04
N PRO A 117 -8.35 0.72 6.48
CA PRO A 117 -9.30 1.49 7.27
C PRO A 117 -8.77 1.88 8.66
N ALA A 118 -7.90 1.09 9.26
CA ALA A 118 -7.29 1.42 10.54
C ALA A 118 -6.38 2.65 10.42
N HIS A 119 -5.47 2.64 9.44
CA HIS A 119 -4.60 3.79 9.19
C HIS A 119 -5.38 5.03 8.75
N ALA A 120 -6.40 4.87 7.90
CA ALA A 120 -7.23 5.99 7.45
C ALA A 120 -7.95 6.66 8.63
N ARG A 121 -8.55 5.89 9.54
CA ARG A 121 -9.18 6.43 10.75
C ARG A 121 -8.18 7.13 11.66
N ALA A 122 -7.02 6.52 11.90
CA ALA A 122 -5.98 7.12 12.74
C ALA A 122 -5.49 8.45 12.16
N LEU A 123 -5.16 8.51 10.88
CA LEU A 123 -4.71 9.74 10.23
C LEU A 123 -5.81 10.80 10.19
N ARG A 124 -7.07 10.41 9.92
CA ARG A 124 -8.20 11.34 9.90
C ARG A 124 -8.50 11.92 11.27
N SER A 125 -8.31 11.16 12.36
CA SER A 125 -8.48 11.69 13.73
C SER A 125 -7.36 12.65 14.15
N LEU A 126 -6.25 12.68 13.42
CA LEU A 126 -5.09 13.52 13.69
C LEU A 126 -4.98 14.72 12.74
N SER A 127 -5.63 14.68 11.58
CA SER A 127 -5.46 15.72 10.55
C SER A 127 -6.64 15.76 9.58
N ASP A 128 -6.99 16.97 9.15
CA ASP A 128 -7.95 17.24 8.08
C ASP A 128 -7.32 17.21 6.68
N ALA A 129 -6.00 17.02 6.58
CA ALA A 129 -5.30 16.94 5.32
C ALA A 129 -5.87 15.83 4.40
N PRO A 130 -5.80 16.01 3.07
CA PRO A 130 -6.24 14.99 2.11
C PRO A 130 -5.57 13.63 2.36
N ILE A 131 -6.38 12.57 2.37
CA ILE A 131 -5.90 11.19 2.47
C ILE A 131 -6.21 10.47 1.17
N PHE A 132 -5.18 9.94 0.55
CA PHE A 132 -5.27 9.06 -0.61
C PHE A 132 -5.00 7.62 -0.20
N ALA A 133 -5.58 6.67 -0.91
CA ALA A 133 -5.32 5.25 -0.73
C ALA A 133 -5.04 4.59 -2.07
N ALA A 134 -4.02 3.74 -2.13
CA ALA A 134 -3.79 2.88 -3.27
C ALA A 134 -3.58 1.44 -2.79
N LEU A 135 -4.31 0.52 -3.39
CA LEU A 135 -4.24 -0.90 -3.03
C LEU A 135 -2.88 -1.50 -3.43
N ALA A 136 -2.58 -2.65 -2.86
CA ALA A 136 -1.44 -3.43 -3.33
C ALA A 136 -1.57 -3.69 -4.83
N PRO A 137 -0.50 -3.50 -5.61
CA PRO A 137 -0.53 -3.76 -7.05
C PRO A 137 -0.99 -5.18 -7.35
N LEU A 138 -1.62 -5.35 -8.49
CA LEU A 138 -1.96 -6.66 -8.99
C LEU A 138 -0.69 -7.47 -9.18
N ALA A 139 -0.68 -8.75 -8.81
CA ALA A 139 0.45 -9.60 -9.13
C ALA A 139 0.62 -9.71 -10.65
N ALA A 140 1.86 -9.77 -11.12
CA ALA A 140 2.13 -10.11 -12.51
C ALA A 140 1.73 -11.56 -12.79
N GLN A 141 1.27 -11.82 -14.00
CA GLN A 141 0.88 -13.17 -14.39
C GLN A 141 2.14 -14.04 -14.53
N THR A 142 2.18 -15.15 -13.81
CA THR A 142 3.24 -16.17 -13.92
C THR A 142 2.62 -17.41 -14.55
N GLY A 143 2.90 -17.64 -15.85
CA GLY A 143 2.36 -18.76 -16.63
C GLY A 143 0.99 -18.47 -17.25
N ASP A 144 0.41 -19.48 -17.90
CA ASP A 144 -0.78 -19.37 -18.76
C ASP A 144 -2.11 -19.29 -17.97
N LYS A 145 -2.07 -19.50 -16.67
CA LYS A 145 -3.29 -19.49 -15.85
C LYS A 145 -3.52 -18.11 -15.22
N PRO A 146 -4.71 -17.51 -15.41
CA PRO A 146 -5.03 -16.25 -14.76
C PRO A 146 -5.00 -16.42 -13.23
N ALA A 147 -4.51 -15.38 -12.53
CA ALA A 147 -4.55 -15.36 -11.08
C ALA A 147 -6.02 -15.47 -10.61
N LEU A 148 -6.31 -16.54 -9.86
CA LEU A 148 -7.66 -16.73 -9.29
C LEU A 148 -7.92 -15.64 -8.24
N ARG A 149 -8.99 -14.86 -8.37
CA ARG A 149 -9.40 -13.80 -7.46
C ARG A 149 -10.82 -14.04 -6.96
N LEU A 150 -11.12 -13.58 -5.75
CA LEU A 150 -12.49 -13.61 -5.23
C LEU A 150 -13.40 -12.71 -6.06
N LEU A 151 -12.93 -11.54 -6.40
CA LEU A 151 -13.63 -10.56 -7.22
C LEU A 151 -12.72 -10.04 -8.34
N PRO A 152 -13.29 -9.59 -9.47
CA PRO A 152 -12.55 -8.79 -10.43
C PRO A 152 -11.99 -7.52 -9.77
N PRO A 153 -10.80 -7.05 -10.15
CA PRO A 153 -10.16 -5.87 -9.53
C PRO A 153 -11.03 -4.62 -9.49
N ARG A 154 -11.78 -4.36 -10.55
CA ARG A 154 -12.72 -3.21 -10.59
C ARG A 154 -13.83 -3.32 -9.55
N VAL A 155 -14.35 -4.53 -9.32
CA VAL A 155 -15.39 -4.77 -8.31
C VAL A 155 -14.82 -4.61 -6.92
N GLU A 156 -13.61 -5.13 -6.69
CA GLU A 156 -12.89 -4.95 -5.42
C GLU A 156 -12.62 -3.46 -5.13
N SER A 157 -12.11 -2.71 -6.13
CA SER A 157 -11.88 -1.26 -5.98
C SER A 157 -13.17 -0.49 -5.71
N ALA A 158 -14.27 -0.84 -6.38
CA ALA A 158 -15.58 -0.21 -6.15
C ALA A 158 -16.08 -0.48 -4.71
N LEU A 159 -15.89 -1.68 -4.19
CA LEU A 159 -16.23 -2.02 -2.79
C LEU A 159 -15.34 -1.25 -1.80
N VAL A 160 -14.03 -1.15 -2.06
CA VAL A 160 -13.12 -0.34 -1.21
C VAL A 160 -13.55 1.11 -1.23
N GLN A 161 -13.86 1.66 -2.38
CA GLN A 161 -14.34 3.04 -2.51
C GLN A 161 -15.63 3.27 -1.70
N ALA A 162 -16.63 2.41 -1.86
CA ALA A 162 -17.93 2.56 -1.21
C ALA A 162 -17.87 2.34 0.32
N GLU A 163 -17.19 1.28 0.77
CA GLU A 163 -17.25 0.82 2.14
C GLU A 163 -16.21 1.48 3.06
N ILE A 164 -15.11 1.97 2.51
CA ILE A 164 -14.00 2.53 3.28
C ILE A 164 -13.74 3.98 2.91
N CYS A 165 -13.48 4.23 1.63
CA CYS A 165 -12.96 5.52 1.21
C CYS A 165 -14.01 6.62 1.38
N THR A 166 -15.24 6.39 0.94
CA THR A 166 -16.31 7.38 1.06
C THR A 166 -16.62 7.71 2.52
N ALA A 167 -16.73 6.71 3.38
CA ALA A 167 -17.06 6.90 4.79
C ALA A 167 -15.94 7.63 5.59
N LEU A 168 -14.70 7.57 5.13
CA LEU A 168 -13.54 8.17 5.80
C LEU A 168 -12.99 9.41 5.08
N GLY A 169 -13.66 9.89 4.03
CA GLY A 169 -13.17 11.01 3.24
C GLY A 169 -11.81 10.72 2.57
N VAL A 170 -11.60 9.49 2.13
CA VAL A 170 -10.36 9.04 1.47
C VAL A 170 -10.60 8.96 -0.05
N THR A 171 -9.61 9.36 -0.83
CA THR A 171 -9.63 9.23 -2.30
C THR A 171 -8.87 7.97 -2.72
N LEU A 172 -9.55 7.02 -3.37
CA LEU A 172 -8.90 5.84 -3.92
C LEU A 172 -8.17 6.18 -5.23
N VAL A 173 -6.88 5.90 -5.26
CA VAL A 173 -6.01 6.04 -6.44
C VAL A 173 -5.90 4.67 -7.12
N PRO A 174 -6.36 4.50 -8.35
CA PRO A 174 -6.24 3.23 -9.07
C PRO A 174 -4.79 2.96 -9.48
N GLN A 175 -4.46 1.68 -9.70
CA GLN A 175 -3.20 1.32 -10.34
C GLN A 175 -3.18 1.89 -11.77
N PRO A 176 -2.04 2.52 -12.20
CA PRO A 176 -1.95 3.12 -13.53
C PRO A 176 -2.22 2.10 -14.65
N GLU A 177 -3.02 2.47 -15.64
CA GLU A 177 -3.38 1.59 -16.76
C GLU A 177 -2.16 1.13 -17.55
N ALA A 178 -1.16 2.00 -17.73
CA ALA A 178 0.09 1.67 -18.39
C ALA A 178 0.84 0.48 -17.75
N SER A 179 0.64 0.28 -16.43
CA SER A 179 1.25 -0.82 -15.68
C SER A 179 0.46 -2.13 -15.74
N LEU A 180 -0.70 -2.13 -16.39
CA LEU A 180 -1.60 -3.29 -16.42
C LEU A 180 -1.40 -4.14 -17.68
N ASP A 181 -1.47 -5.45 -17.49
CA ASP A 181 -1.66 -6.45 -18.53
C ASP A 181 -3.15 -6.85 -18.54
N GLY A 182 -3.87 -6.34 -19.54
CA GLY A 182 -5.32 -6.38 -19.54
C GLY A 182 -5.91 -5.63 -18.34
N LYS A 183 -6.85 -6.27 -17.61
CA LYS A 183 -7.54 -5.67 -16.45
C LYS A 183 -7.33 -6.44 -15.15
N THR A 184 -6.45 -7.43 -15.15
CA THR A 184 -6.38 -8.44 -14.08
C THR A 184 -4.99 -8.70 -13.52
N ALA A 185 -3.95 -8.21 -14.15
CA ALA A 185 -2.57 -8.41 -13.75
C ALA A 185 -1.71 -7.16 -13.96
N THR A 186 -0.59 -7.09 -13.28
CA THR A 186 0.48 -6.13 -13.61
C THR A 186 1.30 -6.68 -14.76
N ARG A 187 1.72 -5.83 -15.69
CA ARG A 187 2.67 -6.18 -16.74
C ARG A 187 3.99 -6.63 -16.11
N ARG A 188 4.60 -7.64 -16.74
CA ARG A 188 5.82 -8.24 -16.21
C ARG A 188 7.01 -7.27 -16.12
N ASP A 189 7.08 -6.32 -17.05
CA ASP A 189 8.12 -5.28 -17.08
C ASP A 189 8.13 -4.46 -15.79
N PHE A 190 6.96 -4.24 -15.17
CA PHE A 190 6.81 -3.49 -13.91
C PHE A 190 7.00 -4.33 -12.65
N SER A 191 7.29 -5.62 -12.76
CA SER A 191 7.51 -6.49 -11.59
C SER A 191 8.86 -7.19 -11.57
N ARG A 192 9.51 -7.37 -12.72
CA ARG A 192 10.83 -7.98 -12.79
C ARG A 192 11.87 -7.16 -12.05
N ASN A 193 12.78 -7.84 -11.35
CA ASN A 193 13.85 -7.24 -10.57
C ASN A 193 13.36 -6.23 -9.51
N ALA A 194 12.11 -6.38 -9.04
CA ALA A 194 11.62 -5.54 -7.97
C ALA A 194 12.44 -5.79 -6.71
N ALA A 195 13.08 -4.76 -6.18
CA ALA A 195 13.77 -4.85 -4.92
C ALA A 195 12.76 -4.79 -3.78
N MET A 196 12.93 -5.66 -2.80
CA MET A 196 12.12 -5.63 -1.59
C MET A 196 12.43 -4.39 -0.74
N LEU A 197 11.48 -3.98 0.08
CA LEU A 197 11.69 -2.89 1.04
C LEU A 197 12.91 -3.21 1.92
N GLU A 198 13.80 -2.22 2.07
CA GLU A 198 14.94 -2.29 2.96
C GLU A 198 14.48 -2.57 4.41
N GLN A 199 15.28 -3.34 5.13
CA GLN A 199 15.06 -3.65 6.55
C GLN A 199 16.26 -3.22 7.36
N ALA A 200 16.01 -2.86 8.63
CA ALA A 200 17.08 -2.46 9.56
C ALA A 200 18.13 -3.57 9.79
N ASP A 201 17.73 -4.84 9.63
CA ASP A 201 18.55 -6.02 9.87
C ASP A 201 19.08 -6.70 8.59
N ARG A 202 18.66 -6.26 7.40
CA ARG A 202 19.00 -6.94 6.13
C ARG A 202 19.10 -5.98 4.94
N LYS A 203 20.06 -6.23 4.06
CA LYS A 203 20.18 -5.54 2.77
C LYS A 203 18.98 -5.86 1.87
N PRO A 204 18.59 -4.94 0.98
CA PRO A 204 17.54 -5.19 0.00
C PRO A 204 17.86 -6.41 -0.85
N GLN A 205 16.90 -7.31 -0.98
CA GLN A 205 17.01 -8.45 -1.90
C GLN A 205 16.31 -8.10 -3.21
N ILE A 206 16.99 -8.35 -4.31
CA ILE A 206 16.41 -8.29 -5.65
C ILE A 206 16.03 -9.71 -6.05
N ASP A 207 14.77 -9.94 -6.35
CA ASP A 207 14.28 -11.21 -6.87
C ASP A 207 13.98 -11.06 -8.37
N PRO A 208 14.78 -11.71 -9.26
CA PRO A 208 14.54 -11.66 -10.70
C PRO A 208 13.19 -12.24 -11.13
N GLN A 209 12.61 -13.10 -10.30
CA GLN A 209 11.30 -13.73 -10.55
C GLN A 209 10.17 -13.09 -9.74
N GLU A 210 10.42 -11.94 -9.10
CA GLU A 210 9.38 -11.24 -8.34
C GLU A 210 8.17 -10.94 -9.24
N HIS A 211 7.01 -11.26 -8.73
CA HIS A 211 5.73 -11.07 -9.43
C HIS A 211 4.68 -10.33 -8.59
N ARG A 212 5.00 -9.99 -7.34
CA ARG A 212 4.06 -9.35 -6.39
C ARG A 212 4.37 -7.89 -6.13
N HIS A 213 5.61 -7.48 -6.27
CA HIS A 213 6.04 -6.10 -6.09
C HIS A 213 6.29 -5.45 -7.45
N MET A 214 6.04 -4.16 -7.54
CA MET A 214 6.46 -3.37 -8.69
C MET A 214 7.93 -2.97 -8.55
N ASN A 215 8.62 -2.83 -9.68
CA ASN A 215 9.91 -2.17 -9.74
C ASN A 215 9.74 -0.64 -9.79
N ALA A 216 10.83 0.10 -9.96
CA ALA A 216 10.84 1.57 -10.01
C ALA A 216 10.69 2.12 -11.45
N ALA A 217 10.36 1.25 -12.43
CA ALA A 217 10.19 1.66 -13.82
C ALA A 217 8.89 2.45 -14.04
#